data_71f74015eacead8364cffd36f4e801e8
#
_entry.id   71f74015eacead8364cffd36f4e801e8
#
_cell.length_a   1.000
_cell.length_b   1.000
_cell.length_c   1.000
_cell.angle_alpha   90.00
_cell.angle_beta   90.00
_cell.angle_gamma   90.00
#
_symmetry.space_group_name_H-M   'P 1'
#
loop_
_entity.id
_entity.type
_entity.pdbx_description
1 polymer ?
#
loop_
_entity_poly.entity_id
_entity_poly.type
_entity_poly.pdbx_seq_one_letter_code
_entity_poly.pdbx_strand_id
1 'polypeptide(L)'
;MLYTISDLHLSLSTDKPMNIFKGWENHTQRIKSNWLRLVKDDDTVVLPGDFSWGLKLSETLEDFKFLEGLPGKKILLKGNHDLWWSTVKKVNEFFEQNNITSVSLILNNAIKVGDKTICGTRGWFYDESEDTKVRKREVMRLVRSLEQAQILGGEKVVFLHYPPVYGEYVCNDILAVLKQFNIDTVYHGHIHGSGYNSAVSEYDGIKFKLISADCIDFTPFFIV
;
A
#
# COMPACT_ATOMS: atom_id res chain seq x y z
N MET A 1 -14.83 -0.67 10.38
CA MET A 1 -13.73 -1.68 10.41
C MET A 1 -12.58 -1.22 9.52
N LEU A 2 -11.39 -1.79 9.72
CA LEU A 2 -10.19 -1.49 8.94
C LEU A 2 -9.70 -2.74 8.22
N TYR A 3 -9.54 -2.62 6.90
CA TYR A 3 -9.03 -3.68 6.02
C TYR A 3 -7.80 -3.21 5.26
N THR A 4 -7.09 -4.12 4.64
CA THR A 4 -5.99 -3.81 3.73
C THR A 4 -5.87 -4.84 2.61
N ILE A 5 -5.40 -4.40 1.46
CA ILE A 5 -4.99 -5.22 0.33
C ILE A 5 -4.01 -4.41 -0.51
N SER A 6 -2.88 -4.99 -0.89
CA SER A 6 -1.85 -4.34 -1.71
C SER A 6 -1.80 -4.93 -3.11
N ASP A 7 -1.11 -4.23 -4.00
CA ASP A 7 -0.74 -4.78 -5.31
C ASP A 7 -1.94 -5.21 -6.16
N LEU A 8 -2.91 -4.31 -6.33
CA LEU A 8 -4.09 -4.60 -7.15
C LEU A 8 -3.76 -4.74 -8.62
N HIS A 9 -2.68 -4.08 -9.07
CA HIS A 9 -2.19 -4.12 -10.45
C HIS A 9 -3.32 -3.97 -11.49
N LEU A 10 -4.21 -3.00 -11.26
CA LEU A 10 -5.28 -2.71 -12.20
C LEU A 10 -4.73 -2.17 -13.52
N SER A 11 -5.40 -2.50 -14.61
CA SER A 11 -5.00 -2.11 -15.96
C SER A 11 -6.21 -1.91 -16.88
N LEU A 12 -7.27 -1.29 -16.34
CA LEU A 12 -8.55 -1.14 -17.05
C LEU A 12 -8.47 -0.17 -18.25
N SER A 13 -7.48 0.74 -18.23
CA SER A 13 -7.20 1.68 -19.32
C SER A 13 -5.88 1.39 -20.04
N THR A 14 -5.15 0.34 -19.66
CA THR A 14 -3.84 0.03 -20.23
C THR A 14 -3.76 -1.42 -20.68
N ASP A 15 -2.95 -1.70 -21.69
CA ASP A 15 -2.70 -3.07 -22.18
C ASP A 15 -1.58 -3.74 -21.34
N LYS A 16 -1.91 -4.08 -20.11
CA LYS A 16 -1.04 -4.77 -19.16
C LYS A 16 -1.78 -5.93 -18.49
N PRO A 17 -2.09 -7.01 -19.24
CA PRO A 17 -2.90 -8.10 -18.73
C PRO A 17 -2.15 -8.89 -17.66
N MET A 18 -2.74 -8.98 -16.45
CA MET A 18 -2.19 -9.77 -15.36
C MET A 18 -2.45 -11.29 -15.48
N ASN A 19 -3.38 -11.70 -16.34
CA ASN A 19 -3.69 -13.11 -16.58
C ASN A 19 -2.56 -13.92 -17.26
N ILE A 20 -1.49 -13.28 -17.69
CA ILE A 20 -0.25 -13.94 -18.10
C ILE A 20 0.51 -14.58 -16.92
N PHE A 21 0.22 -14.14 -15.70
CA PHE A 21 0.78 -14.71 -14.49
C PHE A 21 -0.16 -15.74 -13.89
N LYS A 22 0.37 -16.90 -13.56
CA LYS A 22 -0.41 -17.99 -12.96
C LYS A 22 -1.08 -17.53 -11.66
N GLY A 23 -2.40 -17.74 -11.56
CA GLY A 23 -3.18 -17.38 -10.38
C GLY A 23 -3.79 -15.98 -10.42
N TRP A 24 -3.47 -15.18 -11.45
CA TRP A 24 -4.02 -13.82 -11.63
C TRP A 24 -5.22 -13.75 -12.57
N GLU A 25 -5.71 -14.90 -13.04
CA GLU A 25 -6.88 -14.95 -13.92
C GLU A 25 -8.09 -14.31 -13.24
N ASN A 26 -8.72 -13.39 -13.95
CA ASN A 26 -9.90 -12.65 -13.47
C ASN A 26 -9.67 -11.90 -12.14
N HIS A 27 -8.43 -11.49 -11.83
CA HIS A 27 -8.08 -10.87 -10.55
C HIS A 27 -8.97 -9.67 -10.20
N THR A 28 -9.25 -8.77 -11.17
CA THR A 28 -10.14 -7.61 -10.96
C THR A 28 -11.52 -8.01 -10.49
N GLN A 29 -12.11 -9.06 -11.10
CA GLN A 29 -13.43 -9.54 -10.70
C GLN A 29 -13.39 -10.24 -9.33
N ARG A 30 -12.31 -10.97 -9.03
CA ARG A 30 -12.10 -11.61 -7.72
C ARG A 30 -11.97 -10.55 -6.62
N ILE A 31 -11.16 -9.51 -6.84
CA ILE A 31 -11.06 -8.35 -5.93
C ILE A 31 -12.45 -7.76 -5.70
N LYS A 32 -13.20 -7.45 -6.77
CA LYS A 32 -14.53 -6.85 -6.65
C LYS A 32 -15.48 -7.71 -5.83
N SER A 33 -15.57 -9.01 -6.15
CA SER A 33 -16.48 -9.92 -5.47
C SER A 33 -16.16 -10.10 -3.99
N ASN A 34 -14.88 -10.26 -3.65
CA ASN A 34 -14.41 -10.40 -2.28
C ASN A 34 -14.59 -9.11 -1.48
N TRP A 35 -14.31 -7.95 -2.10
CA TRP A 35 -14.49 -6.64 -1.49
C TRP A 35 -15.96 -6.37 -1.13
N LEU A 36 -16.88 -6.56 -2.09
CA LEU A 36 -18.32 -6.37 -1.88
C LEU A 36 -18.92 -7.28 -0.82
N ARG A 37 -18.32 -8.45 -0.59
CA ARG A 37 -18.74 -9.39 0.44
C ARG A 37 -18.34 -8.94 1.85
N LEU A 38 -17.23 -8.22 2.00
CA LEU A 38 -16.61 -7.94 3.31
C LEU A 38 -16.71 -6.48 3.73
N VAL A 39 -16.49 -5.56 2.81
CA VAL A 39 -16.35 -4.13 3.12
C VAL A 39 -17.70 -3.43 2.99
N LYS A 40 -18.00 -2.55 3.95
CA LYS A 40 -19.18 -1.68 3.99
C LYS A 40 -18.81 -0.23 3.76
N ASP A 41 -19.79 0.65 3.54
CA ASP A 41 -19.57 2.07 3.24
C ASP A 41 -18.82 2.82 4.35
N ASP A 42 -19.03 2.45 5.61
CA ASP A 42 -18.35 3.08 6.77
C ASP A 42 -16.95 2.50 7.06
N ASP A 43 -16.54 1.45 6.36
CA ASP A 43 -15.24 0.84 6.55
C ASP A 43 -14.12 1.62 5.84
N THR A 44 -12.90 1.31 6.20
CA THR A 44 -11.70 1.86 5.54
C THR A 44 -10.82 0.73 5.03
N VAL A 45 -10.33 0.87 3.80
CA VAL A 45 -9.37 -0.08 3.20
C VAL A 45 -8.08 0.66 2.85
N VAL A 46 -6.96 0.17 3.37
CA VAL A 46 -5.63 0.70 3.04
C VAL A 46 -5.05 -0.10 1.88
N LEU A 47 -4.48 0.63 0.92
CA LEU A 47 -3.88 0.10 -0.31
C LEU A 47 -2.39 0.48 -0.32
N PRO A 48 -1.49 -0.38 0.18
CA PRO A 48 -0.07 -0.05 0.31
C PRO A 48 0.74 -0.13 -1.00
N GLY A 49 0.20 0.39 -2.08
CA GLY A 49 0.93 0.56 -3.34
C GLY A 49 0.64 -0.48 -4.41
N ASP A 50 1.22 -0.25 -5.56
CA ASP A 50 1.05 -0.99 -6.80
C ASP A 50 -0.43 -1.15 -7.18
N PHE A 51 -1.10 0.02 -7.17
CA PHE A 51 -2.51 0.10 -7.45
C PHE A 51 -2.82 -0.07 -8.94
N SER A 52 -2.09 0.62 -9.82
CA SER A 52 -2.39 0.69 -11.25
C SER A 52 -1.14 0.63 -12.13
N TRP A 53 -1.26 -0.01 -13.27
CA TRP A 53 -0.25 -0.05 -14.32
C TRP A 53 -0.19 1.20 -15.21
N GLY A 54 -1.00 2.21 -14.96
CA GLY A 54 -0.92 3.48 -15.68
C GLY A 54 0.47 4.11 -15.56
N LEU A 55 1.00 4.64 -16.65
CA LEU A 55 2.27 5.38 -16.66
C LEU A 55 2.04 6.87 -16.38
N LYS A 56 0.84 7.36 -16.67
CA LYS A 56 0.41 8.75 -16.45
C LYS A 56 -0.90 8.75 -15.67
N LEU A 57 -1.14 9.81 -14.93
CA LEU A 57 -2.33 9.96 -14.11
C LEU A 57 -3.64 9.82 -14.93
N SER A 58 -3.67 10.31 -16.17
CA SER A 58 -4.82 10.16 -17.06
C SER A 58 -5.12 8.71 -17.46
N GLU A 59 -4.14 7.84 -17.41
CA GLU A 59 -4.28 6.41 -17.75
C GLU A 59 -4.84 5.58 -16.59
N THR A 60 -4.98 6.17 -15.41
CA THR A 60 -5.51 5.48 -14.21
C THR A 60 -7.00 5.76 -13.98
N LEU A 61 -7.66 6.49 -14.86
CA LEU A 61 -9.04 6.95 -14.65
C LEU A 61 -10.02 5.80 -14.40
N GLU A 62 -10.00 4.78 -15.26
CA GLU A 62 -10.93 3.65 -15.11
C GLU A 62 -10.59 2.80 -13.89
N ASP A 63 -9.30 2.71 -13.51
CA ASP A 63 -8.87 2.05 -12.28
C ASP A 63 -9.39 2.78 -11.05
N PHE A 64 -9.33 4.12 -11.02
CA PHE A 64 -9.90 4.91 -9.94
C PHE A 64 -11.43 4.89 -9.92
N LYS A 65 -12.10 4.89 -11.08
CA LYS A 65 -13.56 4.70 -11.15
C LYS A 65 -13.99 3.33 -10.64
N PHE A 66 -13.21 2.29 -10.96
CA PHE A 66 -13.45 0.97 -10.39
C PHE A 66 -13.35 1.00 -8.87
N LEU A 67 -12.31 1.63 -8.32
CA LEU A 67 -12.11 1.75 -6.88
C LEU A 67 -13.20 2.61 -6.23
N GLU A 68 -13.61 3.72 -6.86
CA GLU A 68 -14.70 4.59 -6.38
C GLU A 68 -16.04 3.85 -6.33
N GLY A 69 -16.29 2.93 -7.25
CA GLY A 69 -17.49 2.08 -7.28
C GLY A 69 -17.51 0.98 -6.22
N LEU A 70 -16.46 0.81 -5.43
CA LEU A 70 -16.41 -0.14 -4.31
C LEU A 70 -16.76 0.58 -2.99
N PRO A 71 -17.43 -0.08 -2.03
CA PRO A 71 -17.79 0.52 -0.75
C PRO A 71 -16.55 0.84 0.12
N GLY A 72 -16.73 1.74 1.08
CA GLY A 72 -15.73 2.13 2.06
C GLY A 72 -14.79 3.24 1.60
N LYS A 73 -14.07 3.85 2.55
CA LYS A 73 -13.01 4.85 2.29
C LYS A 73 -11.72 4.12 1.94
N LYS A 74 -10.94 4.67 1.00
CA LYS A 74 -9.68 4.10 0.55
C LYS A 74 -8.53 5.02 0.92
N ILE A 75 -7.46 4.44 1.46
CA ILE A 75 -6.22 5.16 1.76
C ILE A 75 -5.11 4.52 0.95
N LEU A 76 -4.56 5.28 0.00
CA LEU A 76 -3.58 4.78 -0.96
C LEU A 76 -2.18 5.29 -0.64
N LEU A 77 -1.22 4.37 -0.55
CA LEU A 77 0.21 4.64 -0.54
C LEU A 77 0.80 4.35 -1.93
N LYS A 78 1.97 4.92 -2.20
CA LYS A 78 2.67 4.69 -3.45
C LYS A 78 3.46 3.38 -3.42
N GLY A 79 3.32 2.56 -4.47
CA GLY A 79 4.22 1.43 -4.78
C GLY A 79 5.30 1.77 -5.80
N ASN A 80 6.03 0.79 -6.27
CA ASN A 80 7.08 0.99 -7.27
C ASN A 80 6.53 1.04 -8.70
N HIS A 81 5.44 0.36 -8.98
CA HIS A 81 4.77 0.39 -10.29
C HIS A 81 3.79 1.55 -10.44
N ASP A 82 3.50 2.32 -9.39
CA ASP A 82 2.67 3.52 -9.48
C ASP A 82 3.45 4.68 -10.13
N LEU A 83 3.85 4.51 -11.39
CA LEU A 83 4.63 5.49 -12.16
C LEU A 83 3.81 6.75 -12.49
N TRP A 84 2.49 6.61 -12.55
CA TRP A 84 1.51 7.69 -12.73
C TRP A 84 1.53 8.72 -11.58
N TRP A 85 2.05 8.35 -10.43
CA TRP A 85 2.02 9.18 -9.22
C TRP A 85 2.73 10.51 -9.42
N SER A 86 1.98 11.59 -9.27
CA SER A 86 2.43 12.96 -9.42
C SER A 86 2.50 13.67 -8.04
N THR A 87 2.47 15.00 -8.01
CA THR A 87 2.31 15.74 -6.76
C THR A 87 0.92 15.52 -6.18
N VAL A 88 0.80 15.54 -4.85
CA VAL A 88 -0.51 15.40 -4.17
C VAL A 88 -1.53 16.40 -4.72
N LYS A 89 -1.10 17.65 -4.99
CA LYS A 89 -1.96 18.66 -5.58
C LYS A 89 -2.56 18.20 -6.91
N LYS A 90 -1.72 17.73 -7.83
CA LYS A 90 -2.19 17.27 -9.16
C LYS A 90 -3.10 16.06 -9.07
N VAL A 91 -2.83 15.14 -8.13
CA VAL A 91 -3.69 13.97 -7.94
C VAL A 91 -5.03 14.38 -7.36
N ASN A 92 -5.07 15.30 -6.39
CA ASN A 92 -6.31 15.80 -5.83
C ASN A 92 -7.14 16.58 -6.88
N GLU A 93 -6.51 17.43 -7.69
CA GLU A 93 -7.18 18.10 -8.81
C GLU A 93 -7.80 17.10 -9.80
N PHE A 94 -7.08 16.01 -10.09
CA PHE A 94 -7.59 14.93 -10.93
C PHE A 94 -8.78 14.20 -10.27
N PHE A 95 -8.72 13.95 -8.97
CA PHE A 95 -9.83 13.35 -8.22
C PHE A 95 -11.08 14.24 -8.25
N GLU A 96 -10.93 15.53 -7.97
CA GLU A 96 -12.02 16.50 -8.02
C GLU A 96 -12.67 16.55 -9.42
N GLN A 97 -11.86 16.63 -10.48
CA GLN A 97 -12.35 16.69 -11.87
C GLN A 97 -13.11 15.42 -12.30
N ASN A 98 -12.84 14.29 -11.67
CA ASN A 98 -13.40 12.98 -12.03
C ASN A 98 -14.36 12.41 -10.98
N ASN A 99 -14.77 13.22 -9.98
CA ASN A 99 -15.66 12.82 -8.89
C ASN A 99 -15.15 11.58 -8.11
N ILE A 100 -13.83 11.46 -7.91
CA ILE A 100 -13.21 10.47 -7.04
C ILE A 100 -13.18 11.06 -5.62
N THR A 101 -14.06 10.61 -4.74
CA THR A 101 -14.30 11.21 -3.42
C THR A 101 -13.91 10.31 -2.26
N SER A 102 -13.84 9.01 -2.49
CA SER A 102 -13.58 8.01 -1.45
C SER A 102 -12.09 7.70 -1.24
N VAL A 103 -11.18 8.28 -2.05
CA VAL A 103 -9.74 7.99 -2.04
C VAL A 103 -8.94 9.12 -1.40
N SER A 104 -8.12 8.78 -0.42
CA SER A 104 -7.15 9.68 0.23
C SER A 104 -5.73 9.14 0.04
N LEU A 105 -4.72 10.03 0.08
CA LEU A 105 -3.32 9.66 -0.17
C LEU A 105 -2.48 9.78 1.09
N ILE A 106 -1.60 8.78 1.31
CA ILE A 106 -0.47 8.89 2.23
C ILE A 106 0.81 8.99 1.40
N LEU A 107 1.55 10.09 1.60
CA LEU A 107 2.85 10.31 0.99
C LEU A 107 3.98 10.51 2.02
N ASN A 108 3.75 11.32 3.03
CA ASN A 108 4.65 11.56 4.17
C ASN A 108 3.82 12.00 5.39
N ASN A 109 2.52 11.80 5.33
CA ASN A 109 1.54 12.17 6.32
C ASN A 109 0.98 10.92 7.01
N ALA A 110 0.08 11.14 7.95
CA ALA A 110 -0.74 10.10 8.56
C ALA A 110 -2.22 10.50 8.49
N ILE A 111 -3.10 9.52 8.58
CA ILE A 111 -4.55 9.72 8.52
C ILE A 111 -5.20 9.01 9.72
N LYS A 112 -6.02 9.76 10.46
CA LYS A 112 -6.79 9.22 11.59
C LYS A 112 -8.02 8.46 11.10
N VAL A 113 -8.21 7.24 11.59
CA VAL A 113 -9.37 6.37 11.31
C VAL A 113 -9.85 5.78 12.64
N GLY A 114 -10.89 6.37 13.21
CA GLY A 114 -11.37 5.97 14.54
C GLY A 114 -10.29 6.15 15.63
N ASP A 115 -9.97 5.08 16.34
CA ASP A 115 -8.91 5.02 17.36
C ASP A 115 -7.53 4.67 16.77
N LYS A 116 -7.46 4.34 15.48
CA LYS A 116 -6.23 4.01 14.75
C LYS A 116 -5.68 5.22 13.99
N THR A 117 -4.39 5.21 13.73
CA THR A 117 -3.73 6.20 12.85
C THR A 117 -2.90 5.46 11.82
N ILE A 118 -3.33 5.59 10.57
CA ILE A 118 -2.71 4.96 9.40
C ILE A 118 -1.50 5.79 8.99
N CYS A 119 -0.34 5.16 8.93
CA CYS A 119 0.92 5.81 8.57
C CYS A 119 1.83 4.86 7.80
N GLY A 120 2.85 5.41 7.18
CA GLY A 120 3.79 4.63 6.40
C GLY A 120 4.34 5.36 5.18
N THR A 121 5.03 4.62 4.35
CA THR A 121 5.64 5.10 3.11
C THR A 121 5.86 3.93 2.15
N ARG A 122 6.39 4.21 0.95
CA ARG A 122 6.80 3.15 0.03
C ARG A 122 7.83 2.20 0.66
N GLY A 123 8.67 2.69 1.53
CA GLY A 123 9.79 1.94 2.06
C GLY A 123 10.95 1.83 1.07
N TRP A 124 11.87 0.94 1.36
CA TRP A 124 13.00 0.67 0.50
C TRP A 124 13.23 -0.84 0.38
N PHE A 125 13.44 -1.30 -0.83
CA PHE A 125 13.78 -2.67 -1.13
C PHE A 125 15.17 -2.73 -1.76
N TYR A 126 15.80 -3.87 -1.65
CA TYR A 126 17.06 -4.16 -2.32
C TYR A 126 16.89 -3.94 -3.82
N ASP A 127 17.66 -3.01 -4.36
CA ASP A 127 17.99 -2.97 -5.77
C ASP A 127 19.52 -2.97 -5.90
N GLU A 128 20.03 -3.39 -7.04
CA GLU A 128 21.46 -3.50 -7.33
C GLU A 128 22.17 -2.14 -7.27
N SER A 129 21.44 -1.03 -7.26
CA SER A 129 21.98 0.30 -7.07
C SER A 129 22.03 0.61 -5.57
N GLU A 130 23.21 0.80 -5.02
CA GLU A 130 23.42 1.37 -3.68
C GLU A 130 23.01 2.87 -3.63
N ASP A 131 21.81 3.24 -4.14
CA ASP A 131 21.37 4.63 -4.07
C ASP A 131 20.97 5.01 -2.64
N THR A 132 22.01 5.26 -1.86
CA THR A 132 21.90 5.71 -0.48
C THR A 132 21.06 6.98 -0.34
N LYS A 133 20.94 7.81 -1.38
CA LYS A 133 20.12 9.04 -1.37
C LYS A 133 18.62 8.71 -1.41
N VAL A 134 18.20 7.76 -2.23
CA VAL A 134 16.78 7.33 -2.30
C VAL A 134 16.40 6.64 -1.00
N ARG A 135 17.22 5.72 -0.49
CA ARG A 135 17.00 5.06 0.80
C ARG A 135 16.86 6.07 1.94
N LYS A 136 17.81 7.01 2.09
CA LYS A 136 17.75 8.06 3.11
C LYS A 136 16.48 8.91 3.01
N ARG A 137 16.02 9.20 1.80
CA ARG A 137 14.77 9.95 1.57
C ARG A 137 13.53 9.15 2.02
N GLU A 138 13.48 7.84 1.74
CA GLU A 138 12.38 6.98 2.20
C GLU A 138 12.39 6.83 3.73
N VAL A 139 13.56 6.71 4.35
CA VAL A 139 13.70 6.72 5.82
C VAL A 139 13.14 8.02 6.41
N MET A 140 13.52 9.19 5.86
CA MET A 140 13.00 10.49 6.32
C MET A 140 11.48 10.62 6.12
N ARG A 141 10.93 10.04 5.07
CA ARG A 141 9.48 10.02 4.81
C ARG A 141 8.75 9.18 5.85
N LEU A 142 9.30 8.02 6.19
CA LEU A 142 8.75 7.17 7.25
C LEU A 142 8.76 7.90 8.59
N VAL A 143 9.87 8.52 8.97
CA VAL A 143 9.97 9.32 10.20
C VAL A 143 8.88 10.38 10.25
N ARG A 144 8.72 11.19 9.19
CA ARG A 144 7.69 12.24 9.13
C ARG A 144 6.27 11.68 9.28
N SER A 145 5.99 10.56 8.62
CA SER A 145 4.68 9.92 8.71
C SER A 145 4.39 9.43 10.13
N LEU A 146 5.39 8.84 10.80
CA LEU A 146 5.27 8.34 12.19
C LEU A 146 5.20 9.49 13.20
N GLU A 147 5.97 10.58 13.02
CA GLU A 147 5.86 11.79 13.84
C GLU A 147 4.46 12.39 13.76
N GLN A 148 3.91 12.49 12.55
CA GLN A 148 2.55 12.98 12.39
C GLN A 148 1.52 12.04 13.01
N ALA A 149 1.70 10.72 12.88
CA ALA A 149 0.85 9.74 13.55
C ALA A 149 0.90 9.90 15.08
N GLN A 150 2.06 10.22 15.64
CA GLN A 150 2.21 10.48 17.06
C GLN A 150 1.45 11.75 17.50
N ILE A 151 1.48 12.81 16.70
CA ILE A 151 0.72 14.05 16.94
C ILE A 151 -0.80 13.80 16.88
N LEU A 152 -1.27 13.02 15.91
CA LEU A 152 -2.69 12.67 15.75
C LEU A 152 -3.18 11.73 16.86
N GLY A 153 -2.28 11.02 17.52
CA GLY A 153 -2.58 10.06 18.59
C GLY A 153 -3.33 8.82 18.08
N GLY A 154 -3.62 7.91 18.99
CA GLY A 154 -4.21 6.59 18.70
C GLY A 154 -3.16 5.54 18.37
N GLU A 155 -3.61 4.32 18.16
CA GLU A 155 -2.73 3.21 17.81
C GLU A 155 -2.22 3.37 16.36
N LYS A 156 -0.90 3.30 16.20
CA LYS A 156 -0.27 3.40 14.89
C LYS A 156 -0.44 2.07 14.14
N VAL A 157 -0.97 2.13 12.92
CA VAL A 157 -1.00 0.99 11.98
C VAL A 157 -0.10 1.34 10.81
N VAL A 158 1.02 0.63 10.68
CA VAL A 158 2.11 0.97 9.76
C VAL A 158 2.05 0.14 8.49
N PHE A 159 2.12 0.84 7.37
CA PHE A 159 2.15 0.24 6.04
C PHE A 159 3.42 0.63 5.29
N LEU A 160 4.04 -0.35 4.70
CA LEU A 160 5.13 -0.16 3.72
C LEU A 160 4.73 -0.89 2.43
N HIS A 161 5.16 -0.37 1.27
CA HIS A 161 5.04 -1.17 0.06
C HIS A 161 6.14 -2.24 0.03
N TYR A 162 7.40 -1.82 0.17
CA TYR A 162 8.53 -2.73 0.25
C TYR A 162 8.70 -3.35 1.64
N PRO A 163 8.93 -4.67 1.76
CA PRO A 163 9.34 -5.27 3.02
C PRO A 163 10.73 -4.77 3.44
N PRO A 164 10.94 -4.39 4.69
CA PRO A 164 12.28 -4.00 5.17
C PRO A 164 13.20 -5.20 5.41
N VAL A 165 12.63 -6.41 5.43
CA VAL A 165 13.37 -7.68 5.54
C VAL A 165 12.81 -8.67 4.53
N TYR A 166 13.69 -9.29 3.74
CA TYR A 166 13.29 -10.28 2.75
C TYR A 166 14.46 -11.24 2.45
N GLY A 167 14.29 -12.54 2.70
CA GLY A 167 15.38 -13.49 2.65
C GLY A 167 16.52 -13.06 3.57
N GLU A 168 17.70 -12.88 3.02
CA GLU A 168 18.89 -12.39 3.74
C GLU A 168 19.02 -10.85 3.73
N TYR A 169 18.19 -10.17 2.95
CA TYR A 169 18.22 -8.71 2.89
C TYR A 169 17.57 -8.07 4.12
N VAL A 170 18.27 -7.12 4.72
CA VAL A 170 17.80 -6.37 5.89
C VAL A 170 18.07 -4.88 5.70
N CYS A 171 17.01 -4.06 5.69
CA CYS A 171 17.11 -2.60 5.67
C CYS A 171 17.19 -2.06 7.11
N ASN A 172 18.39 -2.03 7.68
CA ASN A 172 18.62 -1.61 9.06
C ASN A 172 18.13 -0.18 9.35
N ASP A 173 18.21 0.74 8.37
CA ASP A 173 17.75 2.13 8.53
C ASP A 173 16.23 2.19 8.77
N ILE A 174 15.44 1.40 8.04
CA ILE A 174 13.98 1.31 8.23
C ILE A 174 13.66 0.63 9.57
N LEU A 175 14.35 -0.48 9.91
CA LEU A 175 14.14 -1.18 11.18
C LEU A 175 14.44 -0.29 12.39
N ALA A 176 15.52 0.51 12.31
CA ALA A 176 15.86 1.45 13.37
C ALA A 176 14.73 2.47 13.62
N VAL A 177 14.12 2.99 12.55
CA VAL A 177 12.98 3.91 12.67
C VAL A 177 11.76 3.20 13.28
N LEU A 178 11.42 2.00 12.82
CA LEU A 178 10.29 1.23 13.36
C LEU A 178 10.46 1.00 14.87
N LYS A 179 11.65 0.63 15.32
CA LYS A 179 11.97 0.45 16.74
C LYS A 179 11.89 1.77 17.52
N GLN A 180 12.45 2.86 16.99
CA GLN A 180 12.40 4.18 17.62
C GLN A 180 10.96 4.62 17.93
N PHE A 181 9.99 4.25 17.08
CA PHE A 181 8.58 4.59 17.25
C PHE A 181 7.76 3.48 17.93
N ASN A 182 8.41 2.41 18.45
CA ASN A 182 7.79 1.26 19.10
C ASN A 182 6.74 0.58 18.19
N ILE A 183 7.10 0.31 16.95
CA ILE A 183 6.24 -0.41 16.00
C ILE A 183 6.54 -1.89 16.11
N ASP A 184 5.52 -2.68 16.41
CA ASP A 184 5.59 -4.14 16.55
C ASP A 184 5.03 -4.91 15.35
N THR A 185 4.27 -4.23 14.49
CA THR A 185 3.65 -4.86 13.31
C THR A 185 3.66 -3.92 12.12
N VAL A 186 4.05 -4.45 10.97
CA VAL A 186 4.09 -3.76 9.67
C VAL A 186 3.35 -4.61 8.63
N TYR A 187 2.45 -3.97 7.89
CA TYR A 187 1.79 -4.57 6.72
C TYR A 187 2.52 -4.13 5.46
N HIS A 188 2.80 -5.06 4.55
CA HIS A 188 3.53 -4.74 3.32
C HIS A 188 3.03 -5.54 2.12
N GLY A 189 3.31 -5.03 0.92
CA GLY A 189 3.05 -5.66 -0.35
C GLY A 189 4.32 -6.12 -1.07
N HIS A 190 4.36 -5.90 -2.37
CA HIS A 190 5.47 -6.05 -3.29
C HIS A 190 5.87 -7.48 -3.64
N ILE A 191 5.73 -8.44 -2.76
CA ILE A 191 6.18 -9.82 -2.96
C ILE A 191 5.04 -10.66 -3.55
N HIS A 192 5.34 -11.37 -4.64
CA HIS A 192 4.39 -12.16 -5.40
C HIS A 192 4.89 -13.60 -5.66
N GLY A 193 3.94 -14.51 -5.88
CA GLY A 193 4.19 -15.86 -6.37
C GLY A 193 5.23 -16.63 -5.55
N SER A 194 6.26 -17.16 -6.20
CA SER A 194 7.32 -17.92 -5.53
C SER A 194 8.14 -17.13 -4.52
N GLY A 195 8.07 -15.78 -4.59
CA GLY A 195 8.73 -14.89 -3.63
C GLY A 195 8.21 -15.04 -2.20
N TYR A 196 7.01 -15.60 -2.00
CA TYR A 196 6.44 -15.84 -0.65
C TYR A 196 7.35 -16.72 0.22
N ASN A 197 8.10 -17.64 -0.40
CA ASN A 197 9.01 -18.56 0.31
C ASN A 197 10.15 -17.83 1.04
N SER A 198 10.50 -16.62 0.60
CA SER A 198 11.53 -15.79 1.20
C SER A 198 10.96 -14.63 2.03
N ALA A 199 9.63 -14.51 2.11
CA ALA A 199 8.99 -13.51 2.94
C ALA A 199 9.22 -13.83 4.42
N VAL A 200 9.68 -12.82 5.15
CA VAL A 200 9.98 -12.94 6.58
C VAL A 200 8.77 -12.47 7.37
N SER A 201 8.24 -13.32 8.25
CA SER A 201 7.06 -13.01 9.06
C SER A 201 7.37 -12.28 10.37
N GLU A 202 8.62 -12.41 10.86
CA GLU A 202 9.08 -11.74 12.07
C GLU A 202 10.59 -11.56 12.03
N TYR A 203 11.08 -10.39 12.41
CA TYR A 203 12.50 -10.12 12.56
C TYR A 203 12.72 -9.08 13.67
N ASP A 204 13.61 -9.39 14.59
CA ASP A 204 14.06 -8.51 15.67
C ASP A 204 12.88 -7.90 16.48
N GLY A 205 11.87 -8.74 16.76
CA GLY A 205 10.68 -8.39 17.54
C GLY A 205 9.58 -7.65 16.77
N ILE A 206 9.76 -7.42 15.46
CA ILE A 206 8.76 -6.80 14.60
C ILE A 206 8.12 -7.86 13.70
N LYS A 207 6.78 -7.89 13.67
CA LYS A 207 5.99 -8.78 12.80
C LYS A 207 5.76 -8.12 11.45
N PHE A 208 5.93 -8.89 10.38
CA PHE A 208 5.68 -8.45 9.00
C PHE A 208 4.54 -9.26 8.40
N LYS A 209 3.51 -8.57 7.93
CA LYS A 209 2.32 -9.15 7.32
C LYS A 209 2.29 -8.85 5.83
N LEU A 210 2.59 -9.86 5.02
CA LEU A 210 2.47 -9.76 3.57
C LEU A 210 1.00 -9.77 3.17
N ILE A 211 0.56 -8.71 2.47
CA ILE A 211 -0.83 -8.50 2.07
C ILE A 211 -0.96 -8.19 0.56
N SER A 212 0.00 -8.65 -0.25
CA SER A 212 -0.14 -8.62 -1.71
C SER A 212 -1.38 -9.41 -2.14
N ALA A 213 -2.12 -8.89 -3.09
CA ALA A 213 -3.44 -9.41 -3.48
C ALA A 213 -3.45 -10.91 -3.77
N ASP A 214 -2.46 -11.41 -4.53
CA ASP A 214 -2.35 -12.84 -4.85
C ASP A 214 -1.97 -13.71 -3.63
N CYS A 215 -1.24 -13.15 -2.65
CA CYS A 215 -0.92 -13.85 -1.41
C CYS A 215 -2.15 -14.09 -0.52
N ILE A 216 -3.10 -13.16 -0.53
CA ILE A 216 -4.31 -13.20 0.28
C ILE A 216 -5.56 -13.57 -0.54
N ASP A 217 -5.36 -14.26 -1.66
CA ASP A 217 -6.42 -14.73 -2.57
C ASP A 217 -7.38 -13.60 -3.00
N PHE A 218 -6.83 -12.41 -3.29
CA PHE A 218 -7.57 -11.20 -3.71
C PHE A 218 -8.69 -10.80 -2.75
N THR A 219 -8.50 -11.10 -1.46
CA THR A 219 -9.50 -10.85 -0.41
C THR A 219 -8.98 -9.79 0.55
N PRO A 220 -9.67 -8.66 0.77
CA PRO A 220 -9.24 -7.66 1.74
C PRO A 220 -9.00 -8.28 3.12
N PHE A 221 -7.79 -8.10 3.64
CA PHE A 221 -7.37 -8.62 4.93
C PHE A 221 -7.92 -7.74 6.06
N PHE A 222 -8.62 -8.34 7.01
CA PHE A 222 -9.17 -7.65 8.18
C PHE A 222 -8.07 -7.35 9.20
N ILE A 223 -7.98 -6.09 9.64
CA ILE A 223 -7.02 -5.65 10.67
C ILE A 223 -7.73 -5.51 12.01
N VAL A 224 -8.84 -4.73 12.05
CA VAL A 224 -9.63 -4.45 13.25
C VAL A 224 -11.03 -3.91 12.91
#